data_4701ac298749f5b273c3a590e5ea5120
#
_entry.id   4701ac298749f5b273c3a590e5ea5120
#
_cell.length_a   1.000
_cell.length_b   1.000
_cell.length_c   1.000
_cell.angle_alpha   90.00
_cell.angle_beta   90.00
_cell.angle_gamma   90.00
#
_symmetry.space_group_name_H-M   'P 1'
#
loop_
_entity.id
_entity.type
_entity.pdbx_description
1 polymer ?
#
loop_
_entity_poly.entity_id
_entity_poly.type
_entity_poly.pdbx_seq_one_letter_code
_entity_poly.pdbx_strand_id
1 'polypeptide(L)'
;WLMAQPRRLPWPVSAYEREYRLLAAAPLAVLMLGWFWLANIVSDGTAEPLPYVPLINPLELGLLFALFGVYVWSRSAVAQLAIRGGYTAHVSQIVAGVSLFAFFTALVMRAAHHWGGVAFELDALLESMLVQAGLSIVWTLMALGLMIGGHLRHRREVWLIGAALIGVVVAKLFFVELSNRGGLARIVSFIGVGVLLLVVGYFAPLPPKRAEPVPEAEKPAPESEGVSS
;
A
#
# COMPACT_ATOMS: atom_id res chain seq x y z
N TRP A 1 15.54 4.16 -12.22
CA TRP A 1 15.09 3.84 -13.58
C TRP A 1 16.23 3.35 -14.47
N LEU A 2 17.39 4.02 -14.48
CA LEU A 2 18.57 3.59 -15.25
C LEU A 2 19.03 2.17 -14.89
N MET A 3 19.06 1.85 -13.59
CA MET A 3 19.43 0.50 -13.12
C MET A 3 18.35 -0.56 -13.39
N ALA A 4 17.11 -0.16 -13.68
CA ALA A 4 16.05 -1.07 -14.07
C ALA A 4 16.11 -1.47 -15.57
N GLN A 5 16.86 -0.73 -16.42
CA GLN A 5 17.00 -0.99 -17.87
C GLN A 5 18.46 -1.05 -18.33
N PRO A 6 19.30 -1.95 -17.80
CA PRO A 6 20.76 -1.97 -18.08
C PRO A 6 21.10 -2.34 -19.54
N ARG A 7 20.22 -3.03 -20.28
CA ARG A 7 20.47 -3.36 -21.69
C ARG A 7 20.66 -2.15 -22.60
N ARG A 8 20.32 -0.94 -22.12
CA ARG A 8 20.51 0.33 -22.85
C ARG A 8 21.76 1.08 -22.41
N LEU A 9 22.47 0.59 -21.40
CA LEU A 9 23.66 1.24 -20.87
C LEU A 9 24.92 0.67 -21.57
N PRO A 10 25.91 1.55 -21.92
CA PRO A 10 27.15 1.09 -22.51
C PRO A 10 28.01 0.31 -21.51
N TRP A 11 29.10 -0.27 -21.98
CA TRP A 11 30.13 -0.81 -21.11
C TRP A 11 30.55 0.23 -20.05
N PRO A 12 30.76 -0.12 -18.76
CA PRO A 12 30.89 -1.50 -18.23
C PRO A 12 29.58 -2.13 -17.71
N VAL A 13 28.48 -1.38 -17.62
CA VAL A 13 27.25 -1.84 -16.96
C VAL A 13 26.61 -3.04 -17.70
N SER A 14 26.70 -3.05 -19.03
CA SER A 14 26.17 -4.16 -19.84
C SER A 14 26.95 -5.47 -19.63
N ALA A 15 28.24 -5.40 -19.27
CA ALA A 15 29.07 -6.57 -19.01
C ALA A 15 28.88 -7.16 -17.61
N TYR A 16 28.60 -6.29 -16.64
CA TYR A 16 28.46 -6.64 -15.21
C TYR A 16 27.06 -6.33 -14.69
N GLU A 17 26.06 -6.72 -15.45
CA GLU A 17 24.66 -6.39 -15.20
C GLU A 17 24.17 -6.82 -13.82
N ARG A 18 24.56 -8.00 -13.35
CA ARG A 18 24.16 -8.56 -12.07
C ARG A 18 24.76 -7.79 -10.90
N GLU A 19 26.03 -7.46 -10.98
CA GLU A 19 26.77 -6.73 -9.96
C GLU A 19 26.20 -5.33 -9.77
N TYR A 20 25.91 -4.62 -10.86
CA TYR A 20 25.33 -3.30 -10.80
C TYR A 20 23.88 -3.30 -10.32
N ARG A 21 23.08 -4.25 -10.77
CA ARG A 21 21.66 -4.34 -10.38
C ARG A 21 21.45 -4.80 -8.95
N LEU A 22 22.28 -5.72 -8.45
CA LEU A 22 22.10 -6.29 -7.13
C LEU A 22 23.06 -5.67 -6.11
N LEU A 23 24.38 -5.78 -6.34
CA LEU A 23 25.35 -5.39 -5.32
C LEU A 23 25.46 -3.86 -5.17
N ALA A 24 25.42 -3.11 -6.27
CA ALA A 24 25.52 -1.66 -6.21
C ALA A 24 24.17 -0.98 -5.93
N ALA A 25 23.08 -1.48 -6.51
CA ALA A 25 21.77 -0.84 -6.37
C ALA A 25 21.03 -1.23 -5.07
N ALA A 26 21.31 -2.40 -4.49
CA ALA A 26 20.64 -2.84 -3.26
C ALA A 26 20.93 -1.93 -2.05
N PRO A 27 22.17 -1.55 -1.74
CA PRO A 27 22.44 -0.61 -0.65
C PRO A 27 21.76 0.74 -0.87
N LEU A 28 21.76 1.24 -2.11
CA LEU A 28 21.08 2.49 -2.46
C LEU A 28 19.56 2.38 -2.26
N ALA A 29 18.94 1.28 -2.65
CA ALA A 29 17.51 1.05 -2.44
C ALA A 29 17.17 0.98 -0.95
N VAL A 30 18.00 0.35 -0.12
CA VAL A 30 17.85 0.31 1.34
C VAL A 30 17.97 1.71 1.93
N LEU A 31 18.97 2.50 1.53
CA LEU A 31 19.13 3.88 1.98
C LEU A 31 17.94 4.76 1.56
N MET A 32 17.47 4.64 0.32
CA MET A 32 16.29 5.37 -0.16
C MET A 32 15.03 5.00 0.62
N LEU A 33 14.83 3.72 0.92
CA LEU A 33 13.69 3.27 1.72
C LEU A 33 13.83 3.72 3.18
N GLY A 34 15.03 3.65 3.75
CA GLY A 34 15.30 4.17 5.09
C GLY A 34 15.07 5.68 5.19
N TRP A 35 15.55 6.44 4.19
CA TRP A 35 15.27 7.87 4.11
C TRP A 35 13.76 8.16 3.96
N PHE A 36 13.06 7.38 3.12
CA PHE A 36 11.61 7.50 2.98
C PHE A 36 10.92 7.40 4.34
N TRP A 37 11.21 6.35 5.12
CA TRP A 37 10.57 6.13 6.41
C TRP A 37 10.96 7.20 7.44
N LEU A 38 12.23 7.56 7.51
CA LEU A 38 12.72 8.59 8.43
C LEU A 38 12.08 9.95 8.12
N ALA A 39 12.14 10.40 6.88
CA ALA A 39 11.58 11.68 6.46
C ALA A 39 10.05 11.71 6.59
N ASN A 40 9.38 10.57 6.32
CA ASN A 40 7.94 10.48 6.46
C ASN A 40 7.46 10.61 7.91
N ILE A 41 8.26 10.16 8.88
CA ILE A 41 7.92 10.21 10.31
C ILE A 41 8.34 11.55 10.95
N VAL A 42 9.54 12.05 10.60
CA VAL A 42 10.16 13.17 11.33
C VAL A 42 9.83 14.54 10.70
N SER A 43 9.65 14.61 9.37
CA SER A 43 9.51 15.88 8.69
C SER A 43 8.05 16.35 8.65
N ASP A 44 7.83 17.59 9.04
CA ASP A 44 6.56 18.31 8.94
C ASP A 44 6.22 18.75 7.50
N GLY A 45 7.16 18.67 6.56
CA GLY A 45 6.97 19.07 5.17
C GLY A 45 7.20 20.55 4.89
N THR A 46 7.76 21.32 5.82
CA THR A 46 8.13 22.71 5.59
C THR A 46 9.13 22.83 4.45
N ALA A 47 8.86 23.69 3.48
CA ALA A 47 9.72 23.91 2.30
C ALA A 47 9.77 25.39 1.91
N GLU A 48 10.11 26.25 2.89
CA GLU A 48 10.21 27.71 2.64
C GLU A 48 11.13 28.05 1.46
N PRO A 49 10.76 28.99 0.59
CA PRO A 49 9.59 29.92 0.65
C PRO A 49 8.29 29.40 0.02
N LEU A 50 8.20 28.11 -0.32
CA LEU A 50 7.03 27.54 -0.98
C LEU A 50 5.91 27.25 0.03
N PRO A 51 4.64 27.59 -0.31
CA PRO A 51 3.50 27.20 0.52
C PRO A 51 3.33 25.67 0.51
N TYR A 52 2.90 25.11 1.63
CA TYR A 52 2.59 23.69 1.70
C TYR A 52 1.34 23.36 0.86
N VAL A 53 1.51 22.52 -0.14
CA VAL A 53 0.42 21.97 -0.94
C VAL A 53 0.55 20.45 -0.94
N PRO A 54 -0.43 19.70 -0.39
CA PRO A 54 -0.38 18.24 -0.35
C PRO A 54 -0.13 17.63 -1.72
N LEU A 55 0.69 16.59 -1.77
CA LEU A 55 1.14 15.86 -2.97
C LEU A 55 2.07 16.62 -3.92
N ILE A 56 2.10 17.96 -3.87
CA ILE A 56 2.95 18.80 -4.75
C ILE A 56 4.17 19.32 -3.99
N ASN A 57 4.17 19.19 -2.67
CA ASN A 57 5.30 19.57 -1.83
C ASN A 57 6.59 18.80 -2.25
N PRO A 58 7.76 19.47 -2.32
CA PRO A 58 9.03 18.84 -2.71
C PRO A 58 9.38 17.59 -1.89
N LEU A 59 9.09 17.58 -0.57
CA LEU A 59 9.29 16.40 0.27
C LEU A 59 8.44 15.23 -0.22
N GLU A 60 7.16 15.46 -0.43
CA GLU A 60 6.20 14.42 -0.79
C GLU A 60 6.47 13.85 -2.18
N LEU A 61 6.80 14.71 -3.13
CA LEU A 61 7.26 14.29 -4.45
C LEU A 61 8.54 13.45 -4.35
N GLY A 62 9.51 13.88 -3.53
CA GLY A 62 10.74 13.14 -3.28
C GLY A 62 10.47 11.75 -2.69
N LEU A 63 9.57 11.67 -1.69
CA LEU A 63 9.16 10.40 -1.08
C LEU A 63 8.48 9.46 -2.09
N LEU A 64 7.58 9.98 -2.91
CA LEU A 64 6.90 9.20 -3.95
C LEU A 64 7.87 8.72 -5.02
N PHE A 65 8.82 9.57 -5.47
CA PHE A 65 9.83 9.18 -6.43
C PHE A 65 10.79 8.14 -5.85
N ALA A 66 11.20 8.28 -4.58
CA ALA A 66 12.04 7.28 -3.90
C ALA A 66 11.32 5.92 -3.81
N LEU A 67 10.07 5.91 -3.37
CA LEU A 67 9.26 4.69 -3.27
C LEU A 67 9.04 4.05 -4.65
N PHE A 68 8.72 4.84 -5.66
CA PHE A 68 8.56 4.38 -7.03
C PHE A 68 9.88 3.79 -7.58
N GLY A 69 11.01 4.47 -7.36
CA GLY A 69 12.33 4.00 -7.78
C GLY A 69 12.70 2.66 -7.14
N VAL A 70 12.50 2.52 -5.82
CA VAL A 70 12.72 1.27 -5.08
C VAL A 70 11.79 0.16 -5.59
N TYR A 71 10.51 0.46 -5.83
CA TYR A 71 9.56 -0.51 -6.35
C TYR A 71 9.94 -1.01 -7.75
N VAL A 72 10.26 -0.12 -8.69
CA VAL A 72 10.68 -0.49 -10.05
C VAL A 72 11.98 -1.30 -10.01
N TRP A 73 12.96 -0.89 -9.19
CA TRP A 73 14.18 -1.64 -9.01
C TRP A 73 13.91 -3.04 -8.45
N SER A 74 13.10 -3.16 -7.40
CA SER A 74 12.78 -4.45 -6.78
C SER A 74 12.15 -5.43 -7.77
N ARG A 75 11.27 -4.94 -8.66
CA ARG A 75 10.65 -5.75 -9.71
C ARG A 75 11.68 -6.28 -10.72
N SER A 76 12.66 -5.45 -11.09
CA SER A 76 13.72 -5.84 -12.01
C SER A 76 14.76 -6.77 -11.37
N ALA A 77 15.10 -6.53 -10.10
CA ALA A 77 16.05 -7.35 -9.34
C ALA A 77 15.51 -8.75 -9.07
N VAL A 78 14.23 -8.86 -8.68
CA VAL A 78 13.55 -10.14 -8.46
C VAL A 78 13.57 -11.03 -9.71
N ALA A 79 13.38 -10.45 -10.89
CA ALA A 79 13.40 -11.20 -12.15
C ALA A 79 14.78 -11.83 -12.44
N GLN A 80 15.87 -11.25 -11.92
CA GLN A 80 17.23 -11.75 -12.13
C GLN A 80 17.70 -12.77 -11.10
N LEU A 81 17.19 -12.69 -9.87
CA LEU A 81 17.65 -13.54 -8.77
C LEU A 81 17.19 -14.99 -8.91
N ALA A 82 16.28 -15.33 -9.84
CA ALA A 82 15.71 -16.67 -10.02
C ALA A 82 15.26 -17.38 -8.70
N ILE A 83 15.17 -16.62 -7.62
CA ILE A 83 14.64 -17.07 -6.34
C ILE A 83 13.18 -17.37 -6.58
N ARG A 84 12.73 -18.58 -6.25
CA ARG A 84 11.35 -19.09 -6.39
C ARG A 84 10.34 -17.95 -6.43
N GLY A 85 9.92 -17.60 -7.66
CA GLY A 85 9.47 -16.28 -8.08
C GLY A 85 8.16 -15.72 -7.50
N GLY A 86 7.52 -16.43 -6.58
CA GLY A 86 6.31 -15.94 -5.94
C GLY A 86 6.57 -15.05 -4.71
N TYR A 87 7.46 -15.47 -3.84
CA TYR A 87 7.64 -14.88 -2.51
C TYR A 87 8.20 -13.44 -2.56
N THR A 88 9.21 -13.21 -3.37
CA THR A 88 9.87 -11.90 -3.47
C THR A 88 9.01 -10.83 -4.13
N ALA A 89 8.16 -11.22 -5.09
CA ALA A 89 7.20 -10.31 -5.70
C ALA A 89 6.12 -9.85 -4.71
N HIS A 90 5.66 -10.74 -3.84
CA HIS A 90 4.71 -10.42 -2.78
C HIS A 90 5.32 -9.49 -1.72
N VAL A 91 6.56 -9.75 -1.29
CA VAL A 91 7.27 -8.89 -0.34
C VAL A 91 7.40 -7.47 -0.87
N SER A 92 7.81 -7.27 -2.12
CA SER A 92 7.94 -5.92 -2.70
C SER A 92 6.59 -5.19 -2.79
N GLN A 93 5.50 -5.91 -3.07
CA GLN A 93 4.14 -5.35 -3.07
C GLN A 93 3.67 -4.96 -1.67
N ILE A 94 3.96 -5.80 -0.67
CA ILE A 94 3.63 -5.52 0.73
C ILE A 94 4.40 -4.29 1.21
N VAL A 95 5.71 -4.23 0.99
CA VAL A 95 6.55 -3.09 1.38
C VAL A 95 6.05 -1.81 0.73
N ALA A 96 5.77 -1.84 -0.58
CA ALA A 96 5.22 -0.68 -1.28
C ALA A 96 3.84 -0.27 -0.75
N GLY A 97 2.95 -1.23 -0.48
CA GLY A 97 1.62 -0.97 0.06
C GLY A 97 1.65 -0.36 1.46
N VAL A 98 2.47 -0.92 2.36
CA VAL A 98 2.64 -0.40 3.73
C VAL A 98 3.29 0.98 3.71
N SER A 99 4.30 1.20 2.86
CA SER A 99 4.94 2.52 2.71
C SER A 99 3.96 3.55 2.15
N LEU A 100 3.13 3.19 1.19
CA LEU A 100 2.12 4.08 0.64
C LEU A 100 1.04 4.41 1.68
N PHE A 101 0.63 3.44 2.48
CA PHE A 101 -0.30 3.67 3.60
C PHE A 101 0.28 4.64 4.64
N ALA A 102 1.55 4.46 5.04
CA ALA A 102 2.26 5.36 5.94
C ALA A 102 2.40 6.77 5.34
N PHE A 103 2.69 6.87 4.04
CA PHE A 103 2.78 8.14 3.34
C PHE A 103 1.46 8.93 3.39
N PHE A 104 0.33 8.31 3.07
CA PHE A 104 -0.96 8.99 3.11
C PHE A 104 -1.40 9.32 4.54
N THR A 105 -1.03 8.50 5.52
CA THR A 105 -1.26 8.81 6.94
C THR A 105 -0.49 10.07 7.35
N ALA A 106 0.80 10.15 7.03
CA ALA A 106 1.62 11.32 7.33
C ALA A 106 1.19 12.56 6.53
N LEU A 107 0.71 12.38 5.29
CA LEU A 107 0.14 13.47 4.48
C LEU A 107 -1.02 14.16 5.22
N VAL A 108 -1.92 13.39 5.83
CA VAL A 108 -3.03 13.95 6.62
C VAL A 108 -2.50 14.74 7.82
N MET A 109 -1.49 14.20 8.52
CA MET A 109 -0.89 14.86 9.68
C MET A 109 -0.23 16.19 9.29
N ARG A 110 0.54 16.20 8.17
CA ARG A 110 1.15 17.43 7.63
C ARG A 110 0.10 18.45 7.17
N ALA A 111 -0.95 17.98 6.47
CA ALA A 111 -2.03 18.86 6.05
C ALA A 111 -2.76 19.50 7.25
N ALA A 112 -2.99 18.74 8.32
CA ALA A 112 -3.59 19.27 9.55
C ALA A 112 -2.65 20.24 10.27
N HIS A 113 -1.33 19.99 10.24
CA HIS A 113 -0.34 20.92 10.77
C HIS A 113 -0.36 22.26 10.01
N HIS A 114 -0.18 22.23 8.70
CA HIS A 114 -0.03 23.44 7.88
C HIS A 114 -1.34 24.22 7.66
N TRP A 115 -2.47 23.51 7.52
CA TRP A 115 -3.75 24.15 7.22
C TRP A 115 -4.66 24.27 8.45
N GLY A 116 -4.49 23.38 9.44
CA GLY A 116 -5.29 23.35 10.65
C GLY A 116 -4.61 23.99 11.87
N GLY A 117 -3.33 24.37 11.76
CA GLY A 117 -2.57 24.97 12.85
C GLY A 117 -2.31 24.00 14.02
N VAL A 118 -2.41 22.69 13.80
CA VAL A 118 -2.12 21.66 14.81
C VAL A 118 -0.61 21.55 14.99
N ALA A 119 -0.10 21.54 16.23
CA ALA A 119 1.32 21.35 16.49
C ALA A 119 1.80 20.00 15.90
N PHE A 120 2.98 19.99 15.27
CA PHE A 120 3.55 18.76 14.72
C PHE A 120 4.25 17.95 15.81
N GLU A 121 3.46 17.56 16.80
CA GLU A 121 3.83 16.71 17.93
C GLU A 121 2.86 15.55 18.02
N LEU A 122 3.36 14.37 18.35
CA LEU A 122 2.57 13.13 18.29
C LEU A 122 1.28 13.23 19.11
N ASP A 123 1.37 13.77 20.34
CA ASP A 123 0.23 13.88 21.25
C ASP A 123 -0.82 14.87 20.68
N ALA A 124 -0.39 16.05 20.23
CA ALA A 124 -1.27 17.04 19.63
C ALA A 124 -1.95 16.53 18.36
N LEU A 125 -1.23 15.79 17.51
CA LEU A 125 -1.77 15.19 16.30
C LEU A 125 -2.79 14.09 16.60
N LEU A 126 -2.50 13.23 17.60
CA LEU A 126 -3.41 12.12 17.97
C LEU A 126 -4.68 12.61 18.68
N GLU A 127 -4.61 13.70 19.43
CA GLU A 127 -5.76 14.31 20.12
C GLU A 127 -6.61 15.18 19.18
N SER A 128 -6.03 15.64 18.06
CA SER A 128 -6.71 16.55 17.12
C SER A 128 -7.87 15.86 16.40
N MET A 129 -9.07 16.45 16.56
CA MET A 129 -10.27 16.02 15.82
C MET A 129 -10.11 16.10 14.32
N LEU A 130 -9.39 17.11 13.82
CA LEU A 130 -9.12 17.31 12.41
C LEU A 130 -8.29 16.16 11.83
N VAL A 131 -7.23 15.77 12.54
CA VAL A 131 -6.38 14.63 12.17
C VAL A 131 -7.20 13.35 12.19
N GLN A 132 -7.96 13.09 13.25
CA GLN A 132 -8.73 11.87 13.41
C GLN A 132 -9.79 11.71 12.31
N ALA A 133 -10.49 12.78 11.97
CA ALA A 133 -11.47 12.78 10.87
C ALA A 133 -10.77 12.60 9.50
N GLY A 134 -9.67 13.32 9.27
CA GLY A 134 -8.87 13.20 8.05
C GLY A 134 -8.34 11.78 7.81
N LEU A 135 -7.80 11.15 8.87
CA LEU A 135 -7.35 9.76 8.80
C LEU A 135 -8.50 8.80 8.46
N SER A 136 -9.67 8.98 9.09
CA SER A 136 -10.82 8.11 8.81
C SER A 136 -11.26 8.23 7.34
N ILE A 137 -11.28 9.44 6.78
CA ILE A 137 -11.62 9.68 5.37
C ILE A 137 -10.58 9.04 4.45
N VAL A 138 -9.29 9.34 4.65
CA VAL A 138 -8.22 8.87 3.77
C VAL A 138 -8.10 7.35 3.82
N TRP A 139 -8.14 6.74 5.00
CA TRP A 139 -8.10 5.28 5.16
C TRP A 139 -9.32 4.60 4.50
N THR A 140 -10.51 5.21 4.59
CA THR A 140 -11.70 4.70 3.89
C THR A 140 -11.53 4.76 2.37
N LEU A 141 -11.02 5.87 1.84
CA LEU A 141 -10.75 6.00 0.40
C LEU A 141 -9.71 4.99 -0.08
N MET A 142 -8.64 4.77 0.70
CA MET A 142 -7.64 3.75 0.40
C MET A 142 -8.24 2.34 0.43
N ALA A 143 -9.07 2.04 1.42
CA ALA A 143 -9.74 0.75 1.54
C ALA A 143 -10.66 0.49 0.35
N LEU A 144 -11.47 1.48 -0.05
CA LEU A 144 -12.32 1.39 -1.25
C LEU A 144 -11.48 1.19 -2.52
N GLY A 145 -10.38 1.95 -2.67
CA GLY A 145 -9.45 1.79 -3.78
C GLY A 145 -8.86 0.38 -3.86
N LEU A 146 -8.47 -0.20 -2.72
CA LEU A 146 -7.98 -1.58 -2.63
C LEU A 146 -9.07 -2.60 -2.98
N MET A 147 -10.30 -2.42 -2.50
CA MET A 147 -11.42 -3.32 -2.80
C MET A 147 -11.78 -3.29 -4.28
N ILE A 148 -11.93 -2.09 -4.85
CA ILE A 148 -12.23 -1.91 -6.30
C ILE A 148 -11.07 -2.45 -7.14
N GLY A 149 -9.83 -2.09 -6.82
CA GLY A 149 -8.64 -2.56 -7.53
C GLY A 149 -8.45 -4.08 -7.44
N GLY A 150 -8.74 -4.67 -6.27
CA GLY A 150 -8.74 -6.12 -6.06
C GLY A 150 -9.80 -6.83 -6.89
N HIS A 151 -11.01 -6.26 -6.95
CA HIS A 151 -12.10 -6.78 -7.77
C HIS A 151 -11.77 -6.74 -9.27
N LEU A 152 -11.36 -5.59 -9.78
CA LEU A 152 -11.02 -5.40 -11.19
C LEU A 152 -9.86 -6.28 -11.67
N ARG A 153 -8.90 -6.58 -10.77
CA ARG A 153 -7.74 -7.42 -11.07
C ARG A 153 -7.92 -8.88 -10.66
N HIS A 154 -9.12 -9.28 -10.23
CA HIS A 154 -9.43 -10.61 -9.71
C HIS A 154 -8.48 -11.09 -8.61
N ARG A 155 -7.93 -10.16 -7.80
CA ARG A 155 -7.03 -10.43 -6.69
C ARG A 155 -7.78 -10.38 -5.36
N ARG A 156 -8.20 -11.55 -4.90
CA ARG A 156 -8.94 -11.71 -3.64
C ARG A 156 -8.17 -11.17 -2.44
N GLU A 157 -6.84 -11.35 -2.41
CA GLU A 157 -5.99 -10.90 -1.30
C GLU A 157 -6.02 -9.38 -1.15
N VAL A 158 -5.94 -8.64 -2.26
CA VAL A 158 -6.00 -7.16 -2.25
C VAL A 158 -7.37 -6.67 -1.80
N TRP A 159 -8.44 -7.35 -2.23
CA TRP A 159 -9.80 -7.05 -1.79
C TRP A 159 -9.96 -7.27 -0.28
N LEU A 160 -9.44 -8.40 0.27
CA LEU A 160 -9.49 -8.70 1.70
C LEU A 160 -8.72 -7.68 2.54
N ILE A 161 -7.57 -7.19 2.07
CA ILE A 161 -6.81 -6.12 2.74
C ILE A 161 -7.67 -4.85 2.82
N GLY A 162 -8.33 -4.46 1.74
CA GLY A 162 -9.25 -3.33 1.73
C GLY A 162 -10.41 -3.50 2.71
N ALA A 163 -11.04 -4.69 2.74
CA ALA A 163 -12.13 -5.00 3.66
C ALA A 163 -11.65 -4.97 5.14
N ALA A 164 -10.47 -5.52 5.43
CA ALA A 164 -9.86 -5.45 6.76
C ALA A 164 -9.58 -4.00 7.17
N LEU A 165 -9.09 -3.15 6.26
CA LEU A 165 -8.84 -1.74 6.54
C LEU A 165 -10.15 -0.98 6.86
N ILE A 166 -11.26 -1.28 6.18
CA ILE A 166 -12.58 -0.73 6.56
C ILE A 166 -12.95 -1.18 7.98
N GLY A 167 -12.72 -2.44 8.31
CA GLY A 167 -12.95 -2.96 9.67
C GLY A 167 -12.14 -2.18 10.72
N VAL A 168 -10.88 -1.85 10.42
CA VAL A 168 -10.03 -1.02 11.29
C VAL A 168 -10.59 0.40 11.44
N VAL A 169 -11.04 1.02 10.34
CA VAL A 169 -11.65 2.36 10.39
C VAL A 169 -12.92 2.34 11.24
N VAL A 170 -13.78 1.36 11.07
CA VAL A 170 -14.99 1.20 11.88
C VAL A 170 -14.65 1.01 13.35
N ALA A 171 -13.70 0.13 13.66
CA ALA A 171 -13.23 -0.06 15.04
C ALA A 171 -12.67 1.25 15.63
N LYS A 172 -11.84 1.99 14.86
CA LYS A 172 -11.32 3.30 15.26
C LYS A 172 -12.45 4.29 15.59
N LEU A 173 -13.47 4.39 14.72
CA LEU A 173 -14.63 5.25 14.95
C LEU A 173 -15.33 4.88 16.27
N PHE A 174 -15.51 3.58 16.53
CA PHE A 174 -16.12 3.11 17.77
C PHE A 174 -15.30 3.44 19.02
N PHE A 175 -14.01 3.12 19.00
CA PHE A 175 -13.17 3.21 20.20
C PHE A 175 -12.61 4.61 20.46
N VAL A 176 -12.31 5.38 19.42
CA VAL A 176 -11.66 6.69 19.54
C VAL A 176 -12.70 7.82 19.54
N GLU A 177 -13.63 7.82 18.59
CA GLU A 177 -14.55 8.95 18.43
C GLU A 177 -15.77 8.87 19.33
N LEU A 178 -16.25 7.65 19.69
CA LEU A 178 -17.37 7.49 20.60
C LEU A 178 -17.00 7.57 22.09
N SER A 179 -15.75 7.31 22.44
CA SER A 179 -15.31 7.32 23.86
C SER A 179 -15.40 8.70 24.48
N ASN A 180 -15.23 9.76 23.70
CA ASN A 180 -15.12 11.14 24.17
C ASN A 180 -16.40 12.00 24.07
N ARG A 181 -17.55 11.43 23.69
CA ARG A 181 -18.76 12.21 23.43
C ARG A 181 -19.98 11.74 24.24
N GLY A 182 -20.82 12.69 24.70
CA GLY A 182 -22.06 12.41 25.44
C GLY A 182 -23.10 11.61 24.62
N GLY A 183 -24.16 11.12 25.30
CA GLY A 183 -25.09 10.12 24.78
C GLY A 183 -25.71 10.39 23.40
N LEU A 184 -26.11 11.63 23.07
CA LEU A 184 -26.72 11.98 21.76
C LEU A 184 -25.71 11.86 20.62
N ALA A 185 -24.47 12.30 20.81
CA ALA A 185 -23.41 12.16 19.80
C ALA A 185 -23.11 10.70 19.50
N ARG A 186 -23.19 9.83 20.50
CA ARG A 186 -23.05 8.38 20.34
C ARG A 186 -24.14 7.78 19.43
N ILE A 187 -25.40 8.16 19.61
CA ILE A 187 -26.53 7.68 18.79
C ILE A 187 -26.35 8.12 17.33
N VAL A 188 -26.03 9.40 17.09
CA VAL A 188 -25.79 9.93 15.73
C VAL A 188 -24.61 9.22 15.05
N SER A 189 -23.54 8.96 15.79
CA SER A 189 -22.37 8.24 15.27
C SER A 189 -22.70 6.78 14.94
N PHE A 190 -23.48 6.08 15.75
CA PHE A 190 -23.94 4.72 15.43
C PHE A 190 -24.79 4.67 14.17
N ILE A 191 -25.71 5.62 14.00
CA ILE A 191 -26.52 5.74 12.78
C ILE A 191 -25.59 6.02 11.58
N GLY A 192 -24.66 6.96 11.71
CA GLY A 192 -23.70 7.31 10.66
C GLY A 192 -22.83 6.11 10.23
N VAL A 193 -22.29 5.38 11.21
CA VAL A 193 -21.52 4.14 10.94
C VAL A 193 -22.39 3.07 10.30
N GLY A 194 -23.64 2.90 10.77
CA GLY A 194 -24.60 1.96 10.16
C GLY A 194 -24.88 2.29 8.71
N VAL A 195 -25.12 3.55 8.38
CA VAL A 195 -25.31 4.02 7.01
C VAL A 195 -24.03 3.83 6.18
N LEU A 196 -22.86 4.16 6.73
CA LEU A 196 -21.60 3.95 6.04
C LEU A 196 -21.36 2.48 5.72
N LEU A 197 -21.61 1.57 6.67
CA LEU A 197 -21.51 0.13 6.45
C LEU A 197 -22.50 -0.37 5.41
N LEU A 198 -23.71 0.18 5.39
CA LEU A 198 -24.72 -0.16 4.40
C LEU A 198 -24.30 0.31 3.01
N VAL A 199 -23.79 1.52 2.88
CA VAL A 199 -23.24 2.06 1.63
C VAL A 199 -22.06 1.23 1.17
N VAL A 200 -21.11 0.92 2.07
CA VAL A 200 -19.96 0.06 1.76
C VAL A 200 -20.42 -1.33 1.35
N GLY A 201 -21.39 -1.91 2.05
CA GLY A 201 -21.95 -3.24 1.71
C GLY A 201 -22.66 -3.25 0.37
N TYR A 202 -23.33 -2.16 0.00
CA TYR A 202 -24.02 -2.03 -1.28
C TYR A 202 -23.05 -1.80 -2.45
N PHE A 203 -22.05 -0.93 -2.28
CA PHE A 203 -21.08 -0.59 -3.32
C PHE A 203 -19.83 -1.47 -3.31
N ALA A 204 -19.58 -2.24 -2.24
CA ALA A 204 -18.43 -3.12 -2.18
C ALA A 204 -18.63 -4.29 -3.16
N PRO A 205 -17.80 -4.41 -4.19
CA PRO A 205 -17.88 -5.53 -5.10
C PRO A 205 -17.62 -6.83 -4.35
N LEU A 206 -18.42 -7.86 -4.64
CA LEU A 206 -18.25 -9.20 -4.07
C LEU A 206 -16.81 -9.69 -4.30
N PRO A 207 -16.22 -10.42 -3.33
CA PRO A 207 -14.89 -10.97 -3.51
C PRO A 207 -14.84 -11.88 -4.74
N PRO A 208 -13.79 -11.81 -5.56
CA PRO A 208 -13.67 -12.68 -6.72
C PRO A 208 -13.70 -14.14 -6.27
N LYS A 209 -14.44 -14.99 -7.00
CA LYS A 209 -14.52 -16.42 -6.71
C LYS A 209 -13.13 -17.04 -6.76
N ARG A 210 -12.85 -17.95 -5.84
CA ARG A 210 -11.64 -18.76 -5.89
C ARG A 210 -11.68 -19.57 -7.19
N ALA A 211 -10.62 -19.54 -8.00
CA ALA A 211 -10.51 -20.45 -9.13
C ALA A 211 -10.61 -21.87 -8.57
N GLU A 212 -11.63 -22.62 -8.98
CA GLU A 212 -11.70 -24.04 -8.65
C GLU A 212 -10.51 -24.72 -9.31
N PRO A 213 -9.82 -25.64 -8.61
CA PRO A 213 -8.80 -26.46 -9.25
C PRO A 213 -9.46 -27.19 -10.42
N VAL A 214 -8.92 -27.00 -11.61
CA VAL A 214 -9.34 -27.79 -12.78
C VAL A 214 -9.18 -29.26 -12.39
N PRO A 215 -10.25 -30.09 -12.45
CA PRO A 215 -10.09 -31.51 -12.16
C PRO A 215 -8.98 -32.05 -13.08
N GLU A 216 -7.95 -32.62 -12.48
CA GLU A 216 -6.88 -33.29 -13.20
C GLU A 216 -7.53 -34.33 -14.10
N ALA A 217 -7.49 -34.11 -15.43
CA ALA A 217 -8.08 -35.02 -16.37
C ALA A 217 -7.53 -36.41 -16.07
N GLU A 218 -8.45 -37.33 -15.74
CA GLU A 218 -8.19 -38.71 -15.44
C GLU A 218 -7.27 -39.27 -16.55
N LYS A 219 -6.02 -39.60 -16.14
CA LYS A 219 -5.06 -40.20 -17.05
C LYS A 219 -5.74 -41.45 -17.66
N PRO A 220 -5.83 -41.59 -18.97
CA PRO A 220 -6.33 -42.81 -19.58
C PRO A 220 -5.52 -44.01 -19.04
N ALA A 221 -6.24 -45.01 -18.57
CA ALA A 221 -5.63 -46.26 -18.08
C ALA A 221 -4.72 -46.84 -19.16
N PRO A 222 -3.54 -47.38 -18.82
CA PRO A 222 -2.67 -48.01 -19.78
C PRO A 222 -3.41 -49.17 -20.44
N GLU A 223 -3.55 -49.13 -21.77
CA GLU A 223 -4.06 -50.25 -22.55
C GLU A 223 -3.22 -51.47 -22.23
N SER A 224 -3.87 -52.48 -21.73
CA SER A 224 -3.28 -53.81 -21.53
C SER A 224 -2.88 -54.39 -22.91
N GLU A 225 -1.58 -54.35 -23.23
CA GLU A 225 -1.07 -55.14 -24.33
C GLU A 225 -1.48 -56.59 -24.21
N GLY A 226 -2.38 -57.01 -25.10
CA GLY A 226 -2.81 -58.40 -25.20
C GLY A 226 -1.64 -59.24 -25.63
N VAL A 227 -1.24 -60.12 -24.73
CA VAL A 227 -0.37 -61.27 -25.04
C VAL A 227 -1.14 -62.18 -26.01
N SER A 228 -0.76 -62.17 -27.29
CA SER A 228 -1.13 -63.23 -28.21
C SER A 228 0.00 -64.26 -28.26
N SER A 229 -0.31 -65.43 -27.80
CA SER A 229 0.41 -66.69 -27.96
C SER A 229 0.62 -67.08 -29.42
#